data_31e6e65b872a718f639e96b2e0406807
#
_entry.id   31e6e65b872a718f639e96b2e0406807
#
_cell.length_a   1.000
_cell.length_b   1.000
_cell.length_c   1.000
_cell.angle_alpha   90.00
_cell.angle_beta   90.00
_cell.angle_gamma   90.00
#
_symmetry.space_group_name_H-M   'P 1'
#
loop_
_entity.id
_entity.type
_entity.pdbx_description
1 polymer ?
#
loop_
_entity_poly.entity_id
_entity_poly.type
_entity_poly.pdbx_seq_one_letter_code
_entity_poly.pdbx_strand_id
1 'polypeptide(L)'
;MQKIFLGRSIAERIDPDYERHGTTGIIASRNVATGEIVHPLIQPTRKEEDYLAHIDGVVSLHATHRHVFINDNLNNVFMKTLNTHKSESLVRFIAGIEGIDQSTLGVKDKSGILKNMKSRAEFLSDKSHQIVFVYTPKHCSWLNQIECWFSIITRRLLNKRSSFISLEELVMKISDFIHYYNQFLKKPFKWNYKGNLLRV
;
A
#
# COMPACT_ATOMS: atom_id res chain seq x y z
N MET A 1 -13.04 37.68 -42.45
CA MET A 1 -13.47 36.54 -41.66
C MET A 1 -12.41 35.45 -41.73
N GLN A 2 -11.48 35.47 -40.75
CA GLN A 2 -10.35 34.53 -40.75
C GLN A 2 -10.76 33.27 -40.02
N LYS A 3 -10.72 32.11 -40.70
CA LYS A 3 -10.92 30.79 -40.10
C LYS A 3 -9.66 30.41 -39.33
N ILE A 4 -9.76 30.35 -37.99
CA ILE A 4 -8.72 29.78 -37.13
C ILE A 4 -8.81 28.27 -37.28
N PHE A 5 -7.79 27.65 -37.89
CA PHE A 5 -7.58 26.21 -37.88
C PHE A 5 -7.08 25.82 -36.49
N LEU A 6 -7.94 25.18 -35.69
CA LEU A 6 -7.51 24.45 -34.53
C LEU A 6 -6.66 23.26 -34.98
N GLY A 7 -5.35 23.37 -34.80
CA GLY A 7 -4.40 22.31 -35.11
C GLY A 7 -4.78 21.04 -34.33
N ARG A 8 -4.93 19.93 -35.05
CA ARG A 8 -4.97 18.59 -34.45
C ARG A 8 -3.71 18.42 -33.59
N SER A 9 -3.85 18.10 -32.31
CA SER A 9 -2.74 17.67 -31.51
C SER A 9 -2.13 16.44 -32.18
N ILE A 10 -0.93 16.60 -32.71
CA ILE A 10 -0.14 15.50 -33.22
C ILE A 10 0.13 14.61 -32.02
N ALA A 11 -0.35 13.36 -32.06
CA ALA A 11 -0.02 12.38 -31.05
C ALA A 11 1.51 12.26 -31.02
N GLU A 12 2.12 12.69 -29.94
CA GLU A 12 3.56 12.62 -29.73
C GLU A 12 3.97 11.16 -29.86
N ARG A 13 4.73 10.81 -30.89
CA ARG A 13 5.30 9.46 -31.06
C ARG A 13 6.28 9.26 -29.92
N ILE A 14 5.95 8.34 -29.03
CA ILE A 14 6.88 7.85 -28.02
C ILE A 14 7.94 7.06 -28.79
N ASP A 15 9.21 7.45 -28.62
CA ASP A 15 10.36 6.79 -29.23
C ASP A 15 10.30 5.29 -28.86
N PRO A 16 10.39 4.36 -29.83
CA PRO A 16 10.34 2.93 -29.54
C PRO A 16 11.57 2.40 -28.81
N ASP A 17 12.65 3.18 -28.72
CA ASP A 17 13.89 2.79 -28.05
C ASP A 17 13.77 2.97 -26.52
N TYR A 18 12.88 2.15 -25.89
CA TYR A 18 12.77 2.06 -24.44
C TYR A 18 13.84 1.11 -23.89
N GLU A 19 14.88 1.68 -23.29
CA GLU A 19 15.87 0.91 -22.54
C GLU A 19 15.39 0.66 -21.10
N ARG A 20 15.31 -0.61 -20.70
CA ARG A 20 14.85 -1.01 -19.38
C ARG A 20 16.01 -1.14 -18.39
N HIS A 21 16.16 -0.18 -17.49
CA HIS A 21 17.21 -0.17 -16.47
C HIS A 21 16.87 -0.97 -15.17
N GLY A 22 15.70 -1.60 -15.11
CA GLY A 22 15.29 -2.41 -13.96
C GLY A 22 13.88 -2.08 -13.46
N THR A 23 13.53 -2.63 -12.30
CA THR A 23 12.25 -2.37 -11.63
C THR A 23 12.45 -2.25 -10.13
N THR A 24 11.67 -1.40 -9.49
CA THR A 24 11.57 -1.32 -8.04
C THR A 24 10.13 -1.36 -7.57
N GLY A 25 9.91 -1.78 -6.32
CA GLY A 25 8.62 -1.76 -5.66
C GLY A 25 8.59 -0.71 -4.56
N ILE A 26 7.41 -0.21 -4.26
CA ILE A 26 7.17 0.66 -3.10
C ILE A 26 6.13 0.00 -2.21
N ILE A 27 6.46 -0.15 -0.93
CA ILE A 27 5.51 -0.47 0.14
C ILE A 27 5.43 0.76 1.03
N ALA A 28 4.24 1.29 1.26
CA ALA A 28 4.06 2.49 2.06
C ALA A 28 2.70 2.47 2.77
N SER A 29 2.64 3.15 3.91
CA SER A 29 1.39 3.44 4.62
C SER A 29 1.12 4.94 4.61
N ARG A 30 -0.15 5.31 4.55
CA ARG A 30 -0.59 6.68 4.72
C ARG A 30 -1.30 6.85 6.06
N ASN A 31 -0.78 7.72 6.90
CA ASN A 31 -1.48 8.12 8.11
C ASN A 31 -2.72 8.95 7.73
N VAL A 32 -3.91 8.45 8.02
CA VAL A 32 -5.18 9.08 7.64
C VAL A 32 -5.39 10.41 8.39
N ALA A 33 -4.92 10.49 9.63
CA ALA A 33 -5.09 11.68 10.48
C ALA A 33 -4.18 12.84 10.07
N THR A 34 -2.96 12.57 9.58
CA THR A 34 -2.00 13.60 9.18
C THR A 34 -1.86 13.74 7.68
N GLY A 35 -2.19 12.68 6.93
CA GLY A 35 -1.96 12.56 5.50
C GLY A 35 -0.53 12.15 5.13
N GLU A 36 0.31 11.88 6.09
CA GLU A 36 1.73 11.58 5.94
C GLU A 36 1.96 10.17 5.39
N ILE A 37 2.97 10.03 4.55
CA ILE A 37 3.47 8.73 4.11
C ILE A 37 4.49 8.26 5.13
N VAL A 38 4.20 7.12 5.74
CA VAL A 38 4.92 6.58 6.89
C VAL A 38 5.73 5.37 6.48
N HIS A 39 6.98 5.32 6.91
CA HIS A 39 7.92 4.21 6.76
C HIS A 39 7.92 3.57 5.35
N PRO A 40 8.13 4.34 4.26
CA PRO A 40 8.15 3.79 2.92
C PRO A 40 9.36 2.87 2.74
N LEU A 41 9.14 1.68 2.17
CA LEU A 41 10.19 0.78 1.71
C LEU A 41 10.24 0.80 0.19
N ILE A 42 11.41 1.14 -0.37
CA ILE A 42 11.65 1.18 -1.81
C ILE A 42 12.74 0.15 -2.10
N GLN A 43 12.35 -0.96 -2.74
CA GLN A 43 13.27 -2.09 -2.92
C GLN A 43 12.82 -2.99 -4.10
N PRO A 44 13.73 -3.84 -4.63
CA PRO A 44 13.46 -4.63 -5.82
C PRO A 44 12.31 -5.64 -5.66
N THR A 45 12.02 -6.06 -4.44
CA THR A 45 11.00 -7.08 -4.15
C THR A 45 9.83 -6.52 -3.34
N ARG A 46 8.74 -7.28 -3.30
CA ARG A 46 7.56 -7.03 -2.47
C ARG A 46 7.08 -8.36 -1.89
N LYS A 47 8.00 -9.02 -1.19
CA LYS A 47 7.73 -10.31 -0.55
C LYS A 47 7.02 -10.14 0.78
N GLU A 48 6.70 -11.26 1.41
CA GLU A 48 6.08 -11.32 2.73
C GLU A 48 6.94 -10.64 3.80
N GLU A 49 8.26 -10.87 3.75
CA GLU A 49 9.25 -10.30 4.66
C GLU A 49 9.32 -8.77 4.54
N ASP A 50 9.21 -8.25 3.30
CA ASP A 50 9.23 -6.82 3.02
C ASP A 50 8.01 -6.12 3.62
N TYR A 51 6.84 -6.75 3.49
CA TYR A 51 5.62 -6.25 4.09
C TYR A 51 5.67 -6.28 5.62
N LEU A 52 6.20 -7.37 6.19
CA LEU A 52 6.39 -7.50 7.63
C LEU A 52 7.34 -6.42 8.16
N ALA A 53 8.48 -6.20 7.50
CA ALA A 53 9.44 -5.16 7.87
C ALA A 53 8.80 -3.76 7.82
N HIS A 54 7.93 -3.52 6.83
CA HIS A 54 7.17 -2.27 6.75
C HIS A 54 6.22 -2.09 7.96
N ILE A 55 5.44 -3.13 8.29
CA ILE A 55 4.51 -3.08 9.43
C ILE A 55 5.28 -2.88 10.74
N ASP A 56 6.35 -3.63 10.96
CA ASP A 56 7.22 -3.49 12.14
C ASP A 56 7.78 -2.07 12.25
N GLY A 57 8.29 -1.52 11.15
CA GLY A 57 8.78 -0.15 11.14
C GLY A 57 7.71 0.89 11.46
N VAL A 58 6.49 0.73 10.95
CA VAL A 58 5.37 1.65 11.27
C VAL A 58 4.97 1.55 12.75
N VAL A 59 4.89 0.33 13.28
CA VAL A 59 4.52 0.08 14.68
C VAL A 59 5.59 0.62 15.63
N SER A 60 6.86 0.42 15.31
CA SER A 60 8.00 0.87 16.11
C SER A 60 8.07 2.39 16.26
N LEU A 61 7.54 3.17 15.30
CA LEU A 61 7.47 4.64 15.42
C LEU A 61 6.60 5.09 16.60
N HIS A 62 5.58 4.30 16.97
CA HIS A 62 4.65 4.59 18.04
C HIS A 62 4.22 3.32 18.77
N ALA A 63 5.18 2.61 19.36
CA ALA A 63 4.99 1.27 19.93
C ALA A 63 3.90 1.17 21.02
N THR A 64 3.59 2.27 21.71
CA THR A 64 2.56 2.33 22.74
C THR A 64 1.17 2.65 22.22
N HIS A 65 1.05 3.03 20.95
CA HIS A 65 -0.23 3.39 20.36
C HIS A 65 -0.94 2.16 19.81
N ARG A 66 -2.26 2.25 19.75
CA ARG A 66 -3.07 1.29 19.00
C ARG A 66 -2.98 1.62 17.51
N HIS A 67 -2.70 0.62 16.70
CA HIS A 67 -2.60 0.74 15.26
C HIS A 67 -3.79 0.08 14.55
N VAL A 68 -4.37 0.77 13.58
CA VAL A 68 -5.41 0.22 12.71
C VAL A 68 -4.94 0.35 11.26
N PHE A 69 -4.61 -0.78 10.64
CA PHE A 69 -4.19 -0.85 9.25
C PHE A 69 -5.38 -1.15 8.33
N ILE A 70 -5.61 -0.30 7.34
CA ILE A 70 -6.62 -0.54 6.30
C ILE A 70 -5.91 -1.15 5.10
N ASN A 71 -6.25 -2.38 4.77
CA ASN A 71 -5.64 -3.15 3.70
C ASN A 71 -6.66 -3.56 2.64
N ASP A 72 -6.21 -3.66 1.40
CA ASP A 72 -7.06 -4.20 0.34
C ASP A 72 -7.31 -5.69 0.51
N ASN A 73 -8.56 -6.08 0.29
CA ASN A 73 -8.95 -7.47 0.26
C ASN A 73 -8.71 -8.05 -1.15
N LEU A 74 -7.43 -8.25 -1.48
CA LEU A 74 -7.02 -8.80 -2.78
C LEU A 74 -7.32 -10.31 -2.86
N ASN A 75 -8.60 -10.65 -3.01
CA ASN A 75 -9.01 -12.00 -3.41
C ASN A 75 -9.04 -12.16 -4.95
N ASN A 76 -8.09 -11.57 -5.67
CA ASN A 76 -7.99 -11.75 -7.10
C ASN A 76 -7.41 -13.13 -7.42
N VAL A 77 -8.23 -13.98 -8.04
CA VAL A 77 -7.91 -15.34 -8.49
C VAL A 77 -6.67 -15.37 -9.41
N PHE A 78 -6.32 -14.24 -10.04
CA PHE A 78 -5.17 -14.11 -10.93
C PHE A 78 -3.83 -13.79 -10.23
N MET A 79 -3.83 -13.38 -8.96
CA MET A 79 -2.61 -13.09 -8.20
C MET A 79 -2.51 -14.02 -6.98
N LYS A 80 -2.24 -15.30 -7.22
CA LYS A 80 -1.95 -16.30 -6.16
C LYS A 80 -0.72 -15.96 -5.28
N THR A 81 0.02 -14.91 -5.61
CA THR A 81 1.31 -14.57 -4.99
C THR A 81 1.29 -13.45 -3.96
N LEU A 82 0.16 -12.76 -3.73
CA LEU A 82 0.09 -11.63 -2.80
C LEU A 82 -0.77 -11.91 -1.55
N ASN A 83 -0.50 -13.02 -0.89
CA ASN A 83 -1.06 -13.31 0.45
C ASN A 83 -0.30 -12.58 1.59
N THR A 84 0.51 -11.60 1.27
CA THR A 84 1.36 -10.88 2.23
C THR A 84 0.57 -10.25 3.37
N HIS A 85 -0.62 -9.72 3.08
CA HIS A 85 -1.50 -9.08 4.07
C HIS A 85 -2.20 -10.04 5.05
N LYS A 86 -2.09 -11.36 4.83
CA LYS A 86 -2.67 -12.41 5.68
C LYS A 86 -1.69 -13.57 5.83
N SER A 87 -0.41 -13.24 5.87
CA SER A 87 0.68 -14.21 5.94
C SER A 87 0.78 -14.86 7.32
N GLU A 88 1.47 -16.00 7.38
CA GLU A 88 1.81 -16.65 8.63
C GLU A 88 2.74 -15.77 9.48
N SER A 89 3.77 -15.19 8.84
CA SER A 89 4.75 -14.36 9.53
C SER A 89 4.10 -13.13 10.18
N LEU A 90 3.12 -12.52 9.50
CA LEU A 90 2.35 -11.40 10.07
C LEU A 90 1.54 -11.84 11.29
N VAL A 91 0.85 -13.01 11.23
CA VAL A 91 0.10 -13.54 12.38
C VAL A 91 1.03 -13.80 13.57
N ARG A 92 2.19 -14.43 13.32
CA ARG A 92 3.18 -14.69 14.36
C ARG A 92 3.77 -13.42 14.97
N PHE A 93 4.01 -12.42 14.14
CA PHE A 93 4.50 -11.11 14.59
C PHE A 93 3.47 -10.44 15.52
N ILE A 94 2.20 -10.38 15.10
CA ILE A 94 1.13 -9.80 15.93
C ILE A 94 0.94 -10.59 17.22
N ALA A 95 0.92 -11.93 17.17
CA ALA A 95 0.83 -12.77 18.36
C ALA A 95 1.96 -12.48 19.36
N GLY A 96 3.19 -12.25 18.86
CA GLY A 96 4.32 -11.86 19.70
C GLY A 96 4.11 -10.53 20.42
N ILE A 97 3.58 -9.51 19.72
CA ILE A 97 3.27 -8.21 20.32
C ILE A 97 2.14 -8.31 21.37
N GLU A 98 1.11 -9.11 21.06
CA GLU A 98 -0.04 -9.33 21.95
C GLU A 98 0.27 -10.29 23.11
N GLY A 99 1.49 -10.86 23.19
CA GLY A 99 1.86 -11.82 24.24
C GLY A 99 1.16 -13.17 24.13
N ILE A 100 0.67 -13.53 22.93
CA ILE A 100 -0.01 -14.79 22.66
C ILE A 100 1.03 -15.89 22.41
N ASP A 101 0.87 -17.03 23.06
CA ASP A 101 1.78 -18.17 22.92
C ASP A 101 1.76 -18.68 21.46
N GLN A 102 2.93 -18.69 20.84
CA GLN A 102 3.12 -19.15 19.45
C GLN A 102 2.67 -20.61 19.23
N SER A 103 2.70 -21.45 20.27
CA SER A 103 2.27 -22.84 20.19
C SER A 103 0.76 -22.98 19.96
N THR A 104 -0.03 -21.99 20.37
CA THR A 104 -1.50 -21.99 20.24
C THR A 104 -1.98 -21.60 18.84
N LEU A 105 -1.12 -21.01 18.02
CA LEU A 105 -1.47 -20.56 16.67
C LEU A 105 -1.76 -21.71 15.70
N GLY A 106 -1.27 -22.91 16.01
CA GLY A 106 -1.41 -24.08 15.15
C GLY A 106 -0.34 -24.16 14.04
N VAL A 107 -0.68 -24.88 12.99
CA VAL A 107 0.24 -25.17 11.86
C VAL A 107 -0.36 -24.68 10.55
N LYS A 108 0.47 -24.00 9.76
CA LYS A 108 0.08 -23.47 8.44
C LYS A 108 -0.59 -24.53 7.59
N ASP A 109 -1.74 -24.18 7.03
CA ASP A 109 -2.57 -24.97 6.14
C ASP A 109 -3.09 -26.30 6.76
N LYS A 110 -2.94 -26.48 8.09
CA LYS A 110 -3.36 -27.71 8.81
C LYS A 110 -4.31 -27.41 9.97
N SER A 111 -3.93 -26.58 10.94
CA SER A 111 -4.69 -26.43 12.20
C SER A 111 -4.62 -25.01 12.77
N GLY A 112 -5.54 -24.70 13.69
CA GLY A 112 -5.56 -23.48 14.47
C GLY A 112 -5.78 -22.22 13.64
N ILE A 113 -5.27 -21.10 14.13
CA ILE A 113 -5.34 -19.78 13.48
C ILE A 113 -4.63 -19.78 12.13
N LEU A 114 -3.55 -20.54 12.01
CA LEU A 114 -2.74 -20.61 10.79
C LEU A 114 -3.35 -21.49 9.69
N LYS A 115 -4.47 -22.19 9.95
CA LYS A 115 -5.08 -23.17 9.05
C LYS A 115 -5.40 -22.64 7.65
N ASN A 116 -5.92 -21.44 7.54
CA ASN A 116 -6.28 -20.85 6.26
C ASN A 116 -6.30 -19.31 6.32
N MET A 117 -6.51 -18.68 5.15
CA MET A 117 -6.52 -17.22 5.05
C MET A 117 -7.67 -16.56 5.82
N LYS A 118 -8.80 -17.26 5.97
CA LYS A 118 -9.96 -16.74 6.68
C LYS A 118 -9.68 -16.67 8.17
N SER A 119 -9.19 -17.76 8.77
CA SER A 119 -8.83 -17.79 10.20
C SER A 119 -7.70 -16.79 10.53
N ARG A 120 -6.71 -16.65 9.65
CA ARG A 120 -5.66 -15.62 9.81
C ARG A 120 -6.22 -14.20 9.75
N ALA A 121 -7.14 -13.94 8.80
CA ALA A 121 -7.79 -12.63 8.70
C ALA A 121 -8.67 -12.32 9.91
N GLU A 122 -9.40 -13.29 10.44
CA GLU A 122 -10.21 -13.15 11.65
C GLU A 122 -9.33 -12.78 12.84
N PHE A 123 -8.22 -13.48 13.06
CA PHE A 123 -7.23 -13.16 14.09
C PHE A 123 -6.66 -11.74 13.95
N LEU A 124 -6.19 -11.37 12.73
CA LEU A 124 -5.62 -10.05 12.47
C LEU A 124 -6.65 -8.92 12.60
N SER A 125 -7.93 -9.22 12.47
CA SER A 125 -9.03 -8.24 12.60
C SER A 125 -9.64 -8.19 14.00
N ASP A 126 -9.08 -8.91 14.95
CA ASP A 126 -9.59 -8.90 16.33
C ASP A 126 -9.40 -7.50 16.93
N LYS A 127 -10.54 -6.93 17.36
CA LYS A 127 -10.57 -5.56 17.91
C LYS A 127 -9.96 -5.46 19.31
N SER A 128 -9.70 -6.57 19.99
CA SER A 128 -9.01 -6.58 21.28
C SER A 128 -7.51 -6.34 21.15
N HIS A 129 -6.93 -6.59 19.97
CA HIS A 129 -5.50 -6.42 19.73
C HIS A 129 -5.09 -4.94 19.70
N GLN A 130 -3.85 -4.68 20.06
CA GLN A 130 -3.19 -3.38 19.88
C GLN A 130 -3.02 -3.05 18.39
N ILE A 131 -2.77 -4.07 17.58
CA ILE A 131 -2.60 -3.95 16.13
C ILE A 131 -3.74 -4.67 15.41
N VAL A 132 -4.58 -3.92 14.71
CA VAL A 132 -5.80 -4.41 14.06
C VAL A 132 -5.73 -4.18 12.56
N PHE A 133 -6.06 -5.20 11.77
CA PHE A 133 -6.19 -5.09 10.32
C PHE A 133 -7.64 -5.05 9.89
N VAL A 134 -8.00 -4.06 9.09
CA VAL A 134 -9.32 -3.90 8.48
C VAL A 134 -9.15 -4.11 6.99
N TYR A 135 -9.87 -5.09 6.44
CA TYR A 135 -9.82 -5.40 5.01
C TYR A 135 -10.97 -4.73 4.27
N THR A 136 -10.65 -4.02 3.17
CA THR A 136 -11.68 -3.38 2.33
C THR A 136 -12.60 -4.44 1.72
N PRO A 137 -13.87 -4.12 1.45
CA PRO A 137 -14.74 -4.98 0.65
C PRO A 137 -14.15 -5.25 -0.74
N LYS A 138 -14.57 -6.34 -1.38
CA LYS A 138 -14.17 -6.63 -2.76
C LYS A 138 -14.52 -5.45 -3.67
N HIS A 139 -13.63 -5.12 -4.60
CA HIS A 139 -13.79 -4.02 -5.57
C HIS A 139 -13.91 -2.61 -4.95
N CYS A 140 -13.49 -2.44 -3.69
CA CYS A 140 -13.54 -1.17 -2.98
C CYS A 140 -12.14 -0.67 -2.58
N SER A 141 -11.11 -0.91 -3.38
CA SER A 141 -9.73 -0.43 -3.11
C SER A 141 -9.65 1.10 -2.98
N TRP A 142 -10.58 1.84 -3.57
CA TRP A 142 -10.70 3.30 -3.39
C TRP A 142 -10.94 3.72 -1.91
N LEU A 143 -11.37 2.82 -1.05
CA LEU A 143 -11.44 3.05 0.40
C LEU A 143 -10.07 3.06 1.05
N ASN A 144 -9.06 2.44 0.43
CA ASN A 144 -7.69 2.46 0.91
C ASN A 144 -7.00 3.75 0.46
N GLN A 145 -6.74 4.64 1.41
CA GLN A 145 -6.25 5.99 1.13
C GLN A 145 -4.83 6.05 0.55
N ILE A 146 -4.05 4.98 0.66
CA ILE A 146 -2.74 4.91 0.02
C ILE A 146 -2.85 4.90 -1.51
N GLU A 147 -3.93 4.36 -2.08
CA GLU A 147 -4.19 4.36 -3.52
C GLU A 147 -4.30 5.78 -4.10
N CYS A 148 -4.89 6.70 -3.33
CA CYS A 148 -4.93 8.11 -3.71
C CYS A 148 -3.53 8.70 -3.81
N TRP A 149 -2.64 8.33 -2.88
CA TRP A 149 -1.25 8.79 -2.91
C TRP A 149 -0.47 8.16 -4.07
N PHE A 150 -0.64 6.87 -4.35
CA PHE A 150 -0.05 6.25 -5.54
C PHE A 150 -0.49 6.93 -6.84
N SER A 151 -1.73 7.38 -6.92
CA SER A 151 -2.19 8.20 -8.05
C SER A 151 -1.49 9.55 -8.13
N ILE A 152 -1.17 10.16 -7.00
CA ILE A 152 -0.46 11.46 -6.96
C ILE A 152 0.99 11.29 -7.44
N ILE A 153 1.73 10.32 -6.91
CA ILE A 153 3.12 10.09 -7.31
C ILE A 153 3.20 9.69 -8.79
N THR A 154 2.30 8.82 -9.25
CA THR A 154 2.25 8.43 -10.66
C THR A 154 2.05 9.63 -11.59
N ARG A 155 1.13 10.53 -11.27
CA ARG A 155 0.87 11.72 -12.11
C ARG A 155 1.96 12.76 -12.02
N ARG A 156 2.62 12.94 -10.87
CA ARG A 156 3.57 14.03 -10.65
C ARG A 156 5.02 13.63 -10.93
N LEU A 157 5.38 12.38 -10.66
CA LEU A 157 6.75 11.90 -10.78
C LEU A 157 6.90 10.83 -11.87
N LEU A 158 5.99 9.85 -11.95
CA LEU A 158 6.10 8.69 -12.82
C LEU A 158 5.22 8.82 -14.09
N ASN A 159 4.96 10.04 -14.55
CA ASN A 159 4.15 10.26 -15.74
C ASN A 159 4.89 9.78 -17.00
N LYS A 160 4.16 9.67 -18.14
CA LYS A 160 4.70 9.18 -19.42
C LYS A 160 5.88 9.97 -19.98
N ARG A 161 6.12 11.19 -19.50
CA ARG A 161 7.24 12.05 -19.94
C ARG A 161 8.45 11.95 -19.02
N SER A 162 8.34 11.23 -17.91
CA SER A 162 9.45 11.04 -16.99
C SER A 162 10.42 10.00 -17.57
N SER A 163 11.69 10.34 -17.61
CA SER A 163 12.79 9.46 -17.98
C SER A 163 13.77 9.42 -16.83
N PHE A 164 14.30 8.24 -16.52
CA PHE A 164 15.29 8.01 -15.49
C PHE A 164 16.46 7.24 -16.11
N ILE A 165 17.66 7.74 -15.92
CA ILE A 165 18.88 7.15 -16.51
C ILE A 165 19.35 5.90 -15.77
N SER A 166 18.88 5.69 -14.52
CA SER A 166 19.19 4.51 -13.72
C SER A 166 18.12 4.21 -12.69
N LEU A 167 18.17 3.00 -12.11
CA LEU A 167 17.30 2.60 -11.01
C LEU A 167 17.57 3.42 -9.74
N GLU A 168 18.83 3.75 -9.49
CA GLU A 168 19.25 4.55 -8.35
C GLU A 168 18.67 5.97 -8.42
N GLU A 169 18.69 6.58 -9.61
CA GLU A 169 18.04 7.88 -9.82
C GLU A 169 16.54 7.80 -9.56
N LEU A 170 15.85 6.77 -10.05
CA LEU A 170 14.43 6.58 -9.79
C LEU A 170 14.16 6.47 -8.28
N VAL A 171 14.91 5.65 -7.55
CA VAL A 171 14.78 5.47 -6.09
C VAL A 171 15.00 6.79 -5.36
N MET A 172 16.04 7.53 -5.73
CA MET A 172 16.33 8.84 -5.15
C MET A 172 15.17 9.83 -5.39
N LYS A 173 14.69 9.95 -6.63
CA LYS A 173 13.56 10.83 -6.98
C LYS A 173 12.26 10.47 -6.26
N ILE A 174 11.99 9.18 -6.05
CA ILE A 174 10.85 8.72 -5.25
C ILE A 174 11.02 9.16 -3.80
N SER A 175 12.20 8.97 -3.21
CA SER A 175 12.50 9.37 -1.83
C SER A 175 12.37 10.88 -1.64
N ASP A 176 12.92 11.67 -2.54
CA ASP A 176 12.80 13.14 -2.55
C ASP A 176 11.34 13.59 -2.67
N PHE A 177 10.57 12.91 -3.53
CA PHE A 177 9.15 13.21 -3.68
C PHE A 177 8.35 12.90 -2.42
N ILE A 178 8.64 11.78 -1.73
CA ILE A 178 8.00 11.43 -0.47
C ILE A 178 8.31 12.49 0.60
N HIS A 179 9.57 12.92 0.70
CA HIS A 179 9.97 13.98 1.62
C HIS A 179 9.24 15.28 1.32
N TYR A 180 9.25 15.72 0.07
CA TYR A 180 8.52 16.92 -0.38
C TYR A 180 7.01 16.81 -0.11
N TYR A 181 6.41 15.65 -0.40
CA TYR A 181 4.99 15.41 -0.14
C TYR A 181 4.67 15.53 1.35
N ASN A 182 5.46 14.90 2.20
CA ASN A 182 5.28 14.95 3.65
C ASN A 182 5.47 16.36 4.22
N GLN A 183 6.33 17.17 3.63
CA GLN A 183 6.59 18.52 4.10
C GLN A 183 5.53 19.52 3.62
N PHE A 184 5.12 19.46 2.35
CA PHE A 184 4.35 20.52 1.71
C PHE A 184 2.96 20.13 1.22
N LEU A 185 2.71 18.86 0.95
CA LEU A 185 1.48 18.42 0.27
C LEU A 185 0.57 17.54 1.13
N LYS A 186 1.07 16.99 2.24
CA LYS A 186 0.26 16.11 3.09
C LYS A 186 -0.94 16.86 3.66
N LYS A 187 -2.08 16.20 3.66
CA LYS A 187 -3.32 16.74 4.25
C LYS A 187 -4.08 15.61 4.93
N PRO A 188 -4.69 15.86 6.09
CA PRO A 188 -5.60 14.92 6.73
C PRO A 188 -6.70 14.50 5.76
N PHE A 189 -7.08 13.23 5.82
CA PHE A 189 -8.20 12.75 5.04
C PHE A 189 -9.50 12.94 5.82
N LYS A 190 -10.45 13.67 5.24
CA LYS A 190 -11.77 13.89 5.82
C LYS A 190 -12.79 13.02 5.09
N TRP A 191 -13.34 12.03 5.80
CA TRP A 191 -14.44 11.24 5.30
C TRP A 191 -15.73 12.07 5.26
N ASN A 192 -16.23 12.33 4.06
CA ASN A 192 -17.54 13.00 3.88
C ASN A 192 -18.66 12.00 3.60
N TYR A 193 -18.31 10.73 3.36
CA TYR A 193 -19.26 9.68 3.05
C TYR A 193 -19.96 9.18 4.32
N LYS A 194 -21.29 9.32 4.38
CA LYS A 194 -22.12 8.94 5.54
C LYS A 194 -22.66 7.50 5.48
N GLY A 195 -22.16 6.67 4.57
CA GLY A 195 -22.59 5.26 4.45
C GLY A 195 -23.95 5.05 3.76
N ASN A 196 -24.54 6.08 3.18
CA ASN A 196 -25.79 5.93 2.42
C ASN A 196 -25.51 5.26 1.07
N LEU A 197 -26.26 4.20 0.74
CA LEU A 197 -26.21 3.59 -0.59
C LEU A 197 -26.55 4.67 -1.64
N LEU A 198 -25.67 4.83 -2.63
CA LEU A 198 -26.03 5.58 -3.84
C LEU A 198 -27.17 4.82 -4.49
N ARG A 199 -28.38 5.38 -4.44
CA ARG A 199 -29.51 4.91 -5.25
C ARG A 199 -29.20 5.35 -6.68
N VAL A 200 -28.92 4.36 -7.54
CA VAL A 200 -28.83 4.52 -9.00
C VAL A 200 -30.24 4.57 -9.55
#